data_9de0237e80457f374f7333ba2fc07111
#
_entry.id   9de0237e80457f374f7333ba2fc07111
#
_cell.length_a   1.000
_cell.length_b   1.000
_cell.length_c   1.000
_cell.angle_alpha   90.00
_cell.angle_beta   90.00
_cell.angle_gamma   90.00
#
_symmetry.space_group_name_H-M   'P 1'
#
loop_
_entity.id
_entity.type
_entity.pdbx_description
1 polymer ?
#
loop_
_entity_poly.entity_id
_entity_poly.type
_entity_poly.pdbx_seq_one_letter_code
_entity_poly.pdbx_strand_id
1 'polypeptide(L)'
;MRVLLPFHLRKLAQIEGDGVDLDVPAPVTIAAVLDALEAQYPMLRGTMRDHGTLKRRPFIRFFACKEDLSLEPATTPLPEAVVKGEEPFLIIGAMAGG
;
A
#
# COMPACT_ATOMS: atom_id res chain seq x y z
N MET A 1 0.67 -9.74 -7.11
CA MET A 1 1.49 -8.52 -7.18
C MET A 1 2.31 -8.36 -5.92
N ARG A 2 3.43 -7.69 -6.01
CA ARG A 2 4.32 -7.46 -4.88
C ARG A 2 4.06 -6.10 -4.26
N VAL A 3 3.90 -6.04 -2.92
CA VAL A 3 3.71 -4.80 -2.18
C VAL A 3 4.81 -4.69 -1.14
N LEU A 4 5.61 -3.62 -1.21
CA LEU A 4 6.65 -3.35 -0.24
C LEU A 4 6.12 -2.39 0.81
N LEU A 5 6.44 -2.67 2.07
CA LEU A 5 5.90 -1.94 3.22
C LEU A 5 7.04 -1.32 4.03
N PRO A 6 6.80 -0.16 4.67
CA PRO A 6 7.79 0.42 5.56
C PRO A 6 7.98 -0.44 6.81
N PHE A 7 9.15 -0.32 7.42
CA PHE A 7 9.55 -1.18 8.54
C PHE A 7 8.52 -1.20 9.67
N HIS A 8 8.02 -0.04 10.07
CA HIS A 8 7.09 0.02 11.20
C HIS A 8 5.77 -0.73 10.95
N LEU A 9 5.32 -0.77 9.70
CA LEU A 9 4.11 -1.52 9.34
C LEU A 9 4.41 -3.02 9.23
N ARG A 10 5.59 -3.38 8.72
CA ARG A 10 6.00 -4.79 8.68
C ARG A 10 6.11 -5.35 10.08
N LYS A 11 6.67 -4.58 11.01
CA LYS A 11 6.79 -4.99 12.40
C LYS A 11 5.42 -5.17 13.04
N LEU A 12 4.52 -4.22 12.81
CA LEU A 12 3.16 -4.28 13.35
C LEU A 12 2.41 -5.52 12.87
N ALA A 13 2.53 -5.85 11.59
CA ALA A 13 1.84 -6.98 10.97
C ALA A 13 2.63 -8.29 11.05
N GLN A 14 3.81 -8.27 11.69
CA GLN A 14 4.68 -9.45 11.83
C GLN A 14 5.05 -10.05 10.47
N ILE A 15 5.35 -9.19 9.50
CA ILE A 15 5.75 -9.59 8.16
C ILE A 15 7.26 -9.71 8.11
N GLU A 16 7.75 -10.87 7.66
CA GLU A 16 9.17 -11.08 7.41
C GLU A 16 9.53 -10.58 6.01
N GLY A 17 10.77 -10.12 5.86
CA GLY A 17 11.23 -9.57 4.59
C GLY A 17 10.80 -8.13 4.39
N ASP A 18 10.70 -7.71 3.14
CA ASP A 18 10.45 -6.31 2.78
C ASP A 18 8.99 -6.02 2.40
N GLY A 19 8.21 -7.05 2.23
CA GLY A 19 6.82 -6.88 1.83
C GLY A 19 6.09 -8.19 1.67
N VAL A 20 5.00 -8.16 0.94
CA VAL A 20 4.12 -9.31 0.77
C VAL A 20 3.70 -9.46 -0.68
N ASP A 21 3.30 -10.67 -1.04
CA ASP A 21 2.63 -10.92 -2.31
C ASP A 21 1.12 -10.91 -2.05
N LEU A 22 0.40 -10.13 -2.83
CA LEU A 22 -1.04 -10.03 -2.73
C LEU A 22 -1.71 -10.51 -4.00
N ASP A 23 -2.86 -11.12 -3.83
CA ASP A 23 -3.76 -11.48 -4.90
C ASP A 23 -4.91 -10.48 -4.87
N VAL A 24 -4.90 -9.54 -5.82
CA VAL A 24 -5.88 -8.45 -5.85
C VAL A 24 -6.76 -8.61 -7.07
N PRO A 25 -8.09 -8.78 -6.88
CA PRO A 25 -9.00 -8.92 -8.03
C PRO A 25 -9.06 -7.63 -8.86
N ALA A 26 -9.24 -7.80 -10.16
CA ALA A 26 -9.42 -6.66 -11.05
C ALA A 26 -10.78 -5.97 -10.77
N PRO A 27 -10.88 -4.65 -10.91
CA PRO A 27 -9.83 -3.72 -11.34
C PRO A 27 -8.84 -3.41 -10.20
N VAL A 28 -7.56 -3.44 -10.51
CA VAL A 28 -6.51 -3.23 -9.50
C VAL A 28 -6.23 -1.74 -9.37
N THR A 29 -6.85 -1.14 -8.38
CA THR A 29 -6.70 0.28 -8.05
C THR A 29 -5.91 0.41 -6.75
N ILE A 30 -5.53 1.66 -6.41
CA ILE A 30 -4.89 1.91 -5.11
C ILE A 30 -5.79 1.41 -3.98
N ALA A 31 -7.09 1.75 -4.03
CA ALA A 31 -8.04 1.31 -3.01
C ALA A 31 -8.13 -0.21 -2.92
N ALA A 32 -8.14 -0.90 -4.06
CA ALA A 32 -8.23 -2.35 -4.08
C ALA A 32 -7.03 -3.02 -3.39
N VAL A 33 -5.82 -2.47 -3.60
CA VAL A 33 -4.62 -2.97 -2.93
C VAL A 33 -4.70 -2.76 -1.42
N LEU A 34 -5.12 -1.58 -0.99
CA LEU A 34 -5.25 -1.29 0.44
C LEU A 34 -6.35 -2.14 1.08
N ASP A 35 -7.46 -2.34 0.39
CA ASP A 35 -8.53 -3.23 0.87
C ASP A 35 -7.99 -4.65 1.09
N ALA A 36 -7.24 -5.17 0.13
CA ALA A 36 -6.68 -6.53 0.21
C ALA A 36 -5.66 -6.63 1.35
N LEU A 37 -4.80 -5.62 1.50
CA LEU A 37 -3.84 -5.58 2.61
C LEU A 37 -4.55 -5.60 3.96
N GLU A 38 -5.55 -4.76 4.12
CA GLU A 38 -6.27 -4.64 5.39
C GLU A 38 -7.12 -5.88 5.70
N ALA A 39 -7.59 -6.56 4.65
CA ALA A 39 -8.30 -7.82 4.84
C ALA A 39 -7.37 -8.93 5.32
N GLN A 40 -6.17 -9.01 4.75
CA GLN A 40 -5.19 -10.03 5.13
C GLN A 40 -4.47 -9.67 6.44
N TYR A 41 -4.26 -8.38 6.70
CA TYR A 41 -3.58 -7.88 7.89
C TYR A 41 -4.46 -6.83 8.58
N PRO A 42 -5.49 -7.25 9.33
CA PRO A 42 -6.45 -6.30 9.93
C PRO A 42 -5.81 -5.28 10.87
N MET A 43 -4.64 -5.60 11.46
CA MET A 43 -3.93 -4.66 12.32
C MET A 43 -3.39 -3.44 11.56
N LEU A 44 -3.37 -3.49 10.22
CA LEU A 44 -2.94 -2.35 9.41
C LEU A 44 -4.04 -1.33 9.16
N ARG A 45 -5.28 -1.62 9.55
CA ARG A 45 -6.37 -0.65 9.39
C ARG A 45 -6.08 0.63 10.15
N GLY A 46 -6.26 1.76 9.48
CA GLY A 46 -6.03 3.06 10.08
C GLY A 46 -4.57 3.51 10.07
N THR A 47 -3.64 2.67 9.60
CA THR A 47 -2.21 3.01 9.56
C THR A 47 -1.79 3.67 8.25
N MET A 48 -2.37 3.25 7.13
CA MET A 48 -2.04 3.74 5.80
C MET A 48 -3.03 4.79 5.33
N ARG A 49 -4.28 4.63 5.71
CA ARG A 49 -5.35 5.55 5.42
C ARG A 49 -6.27 5.62 6.63
N ASP A 50 -6.99 6.73 6.76
CA ASP A 50 -7.93 6.92 7.86
C ASP A 50 -9.01 5.83 7.81
N HIS A 51 -9.30 5.22 8.94
CA HIS A 51 -10.25 4.12 9.02
C HIS A 51 -11.68 4.54 8.63
N GLY A 52 -12.08 5.75 8.97
CA GLY A 52 -13.42 6.26 8.67
C GLY A 52 -13.55 6.88 7.30
N THR A 53 -12.64 7.81 6.96
CA THR A 53 -12.70 8.58 5.71
C THR A 53 -12.01 7.91 4.55
N LEU A 54 -11.14 6.95 4.81
CA LEU A 54 -10.29 6.26 3.84
C LEU A 54 -9.31 7.18 3.12
N LYS A 55 -9.05 8.35 3.69
CA LYS A 55 -8.05 9.27 3.16
C LYS A 55 -6.66 8.82 3.58
N ARG A 56 -5.69 8.95 2.66
CA ARG A 56 -4.30 8.60 2.93
C ARG A 56 -3.79 9.39 4.14
N ARG A 57 -3.04 8.71 5.02
CA ARG A 57 -2.42 9.35 6.17
C ARG A 57 -1.28 10.27 5.71
N PRO A 58 -1.04 11.42 6.40
CA PRO A 58 -0.09 12.42 5.91
C PRO A 58 1.34 11.93 5.70
N PHE A 59 1.79 10.95 6.50
CA PHE A 59 3.17 10.46 6.40
C PHE A 59 3.30 9.18 5.58
N ILE A 60 2.23 8.77 4.94
CA ILE A 60 2.22 7.59 4.07
C ILE A 60 2.22 8.04 2.62
N ARG A 61 3.10 7.43 1.82
CA ARG A 61 3.18 7.71 0.39
C ARG A 61 3.12 6.43 -0.42
N PHE A 62 2.54 6.53 -1.61
CA PHE A 62 2.39 5.42 -2.54
C PHE A 62 3.20 5.69 -3.79
N PHE A 63 4.02 4.72 -4.20
CA PHE A 63 4.83 4.82 -5.40
C PHE A 63 4.65 3.57 -6.27
N ALA A 64 4.69 3.77 -7.57
CA ALA A 64 4.75 2.68 -8.54
C ALA A 64 5.46 3.16 -9.79
N CYS A 65 6.35 2.32 -10.34
CA CYS A 65 7.07 2.65 -11.57
C CYS A 65 7.76 4.02 -11.50
N LYS A 66 8.35 4.34 -10.35
CA LYS A 66 9.08 5.59 -10.08
C LYS A 66 8.19 6.82 -10.02
N GLU A 67 6.87 6.67 -9.94
CA GLU A 67 5.94 7.78 -9.82
C GLU A 67 5.30 7.79 -8.45
N ASP A 68 5.16 8.99 -7.88
CA ASP A 68 4.45 9.20 -6.62
C ASP A 68 2.95 9.27 -6.91
N LEU A 69 2.21 8.28 -6.43
CA LEU A 69 0.77 8.19 -6.63
C LEU A 69 -0.02 8.69 -5.42
N SER A 70 0.65 9.30 -4.45
CA SER A 70 0.03 9.66 -3.16
C SER A 70 -1.13 10.64 -3.29
N LEU A 71 -1.09 11.52 -4.29
CA LEU A 71 -2.15 12.53 -4.51
C LEU A 71 -3.17 12.10 -5.55
N GLU A 72 -3.02 10.92 -6.11
CA GLU A 72 -3.98 10.40 -7.08
C GLU A 72 -5.24 9.90 -6.36
N PRO A 73 -6.40 9.96 -7.03
CA PRO A 73 -7.61 9.37 -6.45
C PRO A 73 -7.41 7.88 -6.15
N ALA A 74 -8.05 7.40 -5.09
CA ALA A 74 -7.95 6.00 -4.70
C ALA A 74 -8.47 5.04 -5.78
N THR A 75 -9.30 5.54 -6.70
CA THR A 75 -9.82 4.77 -7.82
C THR A 75 -8.86 4.69 -9.01
N THR A 76 -7.68 5.31 -8.92
CA THR A 76 -6.68 5.28 -9.98
C THR A 76 -6.20 3.84 -10.21
N PRO A 77 -6.28 3.33 -11.45
CA PRO A 77 -5.74 2.01 -11.76
C PRO A 77 -4.22 2.02 -11.65
N LEU A 78 -3.67 0.92 -11.18
CA LEU A 78 -2.22 0.77 -11.10
C LEU A 78 -1.63 0.40 -12.46
N PRO A 79 -0.36 0.75 -12.70
CA PRO A 79 0.31 0.36 -13.93
C PRO A 79 0.30 -1.15 -14.13
N GLU A 80 0.22 -1.56 -15.39
CA GLU A 80 0.16 -2.98 -15.74
C GLU A 80 1.38 -3.75 -15.21
N ALA A 81 2.56 -3.13 -15.23
CA ALA A 81 3.77 -3.75 -14.71
C ALA A 81 3.64 -4.11 -13.23
N VAL A 82 2.92 -3.30 -12.45
CA VAL A 82 2.66 -3.59 -11.04
C VAL A 82 1.68 -4.73 -10.91
N VAL A 83 0.60 -4.70 -11.69
CA VAL A 83 -0.43 -5.74 -11.65
C VAL A 83 0.16 -7.10 -12.02
N LYS A 84 1.06 -7.14 -12.99
CA LYS A 84 1.72 -8.36 -13.42
C LYS A 84 2.83 -8.85 -12.49
N GLY A 85 3.20 -8.05 -11.49
CA GLY A 85 4.27 -8.40 -10.58
C GLY A 85 5.67 -8.11 -11.09
N GLU A 86 5.82 -7.38 -12.19
CA GLU A 86 7.12 -6.98 -12.74
C GLU A 86 7.76 -5.86 -11.95
N GLU A 87 6.94 -4.98 -11.39
CA GLU A 87 7.36 -3.87 -10.55
C GLU A 87 6.54 -3.88 -9.26
N PRO A 88 7.14 -3.52 -8.12
CA PRO A 88 6.39 -3.51 -6.87
C PRO A 88 5.52 -2.26 -6.72
N PHE A 89 4.47 -2.38 -5.92
CA PHE A 89 3.77 -1.25 -5.36
C PHE A 89 4.45 -0.91 -4.04
N LEU A 90 4.88 0.33 -3.87
CA LEU A 90 5.65 0.74 -2.70
C LEU A 90 4.78 1.58 -1.77
N ILE A 91 4.72 1.16 -0.52
CA ILE A 91 4.12 1.97 0.54
C ILE A 91 5.28 2.45 1.40
N ILE A 92 5.45 3.76 1.45
CA ILE A 92 6.56 4.39 2.17
C ILE A 92 5.98 5.18 3.33
N GLY A 93 6.57 5.04 4.48
CA GLY A 93 6.16 5.79 5.66
C GLY A 93 7.29 6.62 6.19
N ALA A 94 7.03 7.94 6.34
CA ALA A 94 7.95 8.81 7.05
C ALA A 94 7.49 8.87 8.49
N MET A 95 8.39 8.58 9.41
CA MET A 95 8.05 8.68 10.82
C MET A 95 8.21 10.12 11.28
N ALA A 96 7.14 10.69 11.84
CA ALA A 96 7.20 12.03 12.39
C ALA A 96 8.25 12.07 13.50
N GLY A 97 9.19 13.02 13.39
CA GLY A 97 10.23 13.21 14.38
C GLY A 97 11.33 12.16 14.38
N GLY A 98 11.33 11.28 13.40
CA GLY A 98 12.32 10.20 13.32
C GLY A 98 13.11 10.21 12.06
#